data_741a825f3b16fa8d4d3451ceb2a8b4cf
#
_entry.id   741a825f3b16fa8d4d3451ceb2a8b4cf
#
_cell.length_a   1.000
_cell.length_b   1.000
_cell.length_c   1.000
_cell.angle_alpha   90.00
_cell.angle_beta   90.00
_cell.angle_gamma   90.00
#
_symmetry.space_group_name_H-M   'P 1'
#
loop_
_entity.id
_entity.type
_entity.pdbx_description
1 polymer ?
#
loop_
_entity_poly.entity_id
_entity_poly.type
_entity_poly.pdbx_seq_one_letter_code
_entity_poly.pdbx_strand_id
1 'polypeptide(L)'
;MSNSKYAGEFEIVLEKKNDKTVISEKRFDGLIKLSPTIHLDSEKISTYFIVGLGGGYVEGEKYKYSINLKEDARSIITTQASTKVYKCIHGEKTEQETLISLEKNSILEYITDSVILYKDAIYKQVNNIYMDESATLIYSDGITSGWSKEGEEFQYSNVQLKTKVYVNNKIVLLDNLLINPRKDDVTKLGFFEGYENFGTLLVINKNINVEILEDLRNNINNLNLPIYFGISELEVSGFVLRVL
;
A
#
# COMPACT_ATOMS: atom_id res chain seq x y z
N MET A 1 -29.58 9.78 -1.30
CA MET A 1 -28.71 8.60 -1.32
C MET A 1 -27.68 8.82 -2.39
N SER A 2 -26.40 8.79 -2.07
CA SER A 2 -25.31 8.93 -3.06
C SER A 2 -25.43 7.83 -4.09
N ASN A 3 -25.40 8.20 -5.39
CA ASN A 3 -25.38 7.26 -6.51
C ASN A 3 -23.93 6.78 -6.77
N SER A 4 -23.07 6.80 -5.76
CA SER A 4 -21.67 6.39 -5.90
C SER A 4 -21.59 4.88 -6.16
N LYS A 5 -20.78 4.52 -7.14
CA LYS A 5 -20.39 3.14 -7.44
C LYS A 5 -19.53 2.53 -6.33
N TYR A 6 -18.94 3.38 -5.47
CA TYR A 6 -17.98 3.01 -4.44
C TYR A 6 -18.62 3.09 -3.04
N ALA A 7 -18.34 2.10 -2.19
CA ALA A 7 -18.71 2.12 -0.77
C ALA A 7 -17.93 3.21 -0.01
N GLY A 8 -16.72 3.51 -0.46
CA GLY A 8 -15.92 4.62 0.03
C GLY A 8 -14.94 5.11 -1.03
N GLU A 9 -14.88 6.43 -1.21
CA GLU A 9 -13.90 7.03 -2.11
C GLU A 9 -13.34 8.32 -1.53
N PHE A 10 -12.08 8.61 -1.87
CA PHE A 10 -11.51 9.93 -1.69
C PHE A 10 -10.63 10.33 -2.86
N GLU A 11 -10.58 11.62 -3.09
CA GLU A 11 -9.68 12.28 -4.01
C GLU A 11 -9.08 13.49 -3.32
N ILE A 12 -7.75 13.62 -3.38
CA ILE A 12 -7.01 14.74 -2.81
C ILE A 12 -5.93 15.22 -3.75
N VAL A 13 -5.75 16.53 -3.75
CA VAL A 13 -4.62 17.22 -4.39
C VAL A 13 -3.81 17.89 -3.29
N LEU A 14 -2.53 17.57 -3.23
CA LEU A 14 -1.57 18.12 -2.29
C LEU A 14 -0.63 19.05 -3.03
N GLU A 15 -0.49 20.28 -2.57
CA GLU A 15 0.40 21.27 -3.19
C GLU A 15 1.25 21.98 -2.14
N LYS A 16 2.44 22.40 -2.54
CA LYS A 16 3.31 23.23 -1.72
C LYS A 16 2.83 24.67 -1.73
N LYS A 17 2.51 25.19 -0.54
CA LYS A 17 2.22 26.61 -0.30
C LYS A 17 3.23 27.17 0.70
N ASN A 18 4.09 28.08 0.22
CA ASN A 18 5.26 28.53 0.96
C ASN A 18 6.14 27.30 1.33
N ASP A 19 6.40 27.06 2.62
CA ASP A 19 7.25 25.96 3.09
C ASP A 19 6.45 24.74 3.60
N LYS A 20 5.15 24.66 3.30
CA LYS A 20 4.28 23.58 3.78
C LYS A 20 3.49 22.96 2.63
N THR A 21 3.26 21.66 2.71
CA THR A 21 2.30 20.99 1.84
C THR A 21 0.92 21.02 2.49
N VAL A 22 -0.08 21.40 1.71
CA VAL A 22 -1.49 21.47 2.12
C VAL A 22 -2.38 20.75 1.11
N ILE A 23 -3.54 20.26 1.55
CA ILE A 23 -4.57 19.80 0.63
C ILE A 23 -5.22 21.03 -0.01
N SER A 24 -5.05 21.18 -1.33
CA SER A 24 -5.68 22.25 -2.11
C SER A 24 -7.07 21.86 -2.59
N GLU A 25 -7.26 20.60 -2.92
CA GLU A 25 -8.55 20.05 -3.34
C GLU A 25 -8.82 18.73 -2.62
N LYS A 26 -10.06 18.50 -2.21
CA LYS A 26 -10.50 17.25 -1.58
C LYS A 26 -11.94 16.91 -1.89
N ARG A 27 -12.16 15.64 -2.11
CA ARG A 27 -13.49 15.04 -2.20
C ARG A 27 -13.51 13.75 -1.40
N PHE A 28 -14.58 13.53 -0.64
CA PHE A 28 -14.80 12.31 0.11
C PHE A 28 -16.25 11.86 -0.07
N ASP A 29 -16.46 10.57 -0.23
CA ASP A 29 -17.79 9.98 -0.22
C ASP A 29 -17.77 8.59 0.45
N GLY A 30 -18.87 8.21 1.08
CA GLY A 30 -19.07 6.92 1.72
C GLY A 30 -18.22 6.70 2.97
N LEU A 31 -17.70 5.49 3.10
CA LEU A 31 -17.12 4.95 4.33
C LEU A 31 -15.62 5.26 4.54
N ILE A 32 -15.05 6.17 3.78
CA ILE A 32 -13.62 6.54 3.90
C ILE A 32 -13.46 8.04 4.12
N LYS A 33 -12.55 8.40 5.00
CA LYS A 33 -12.10 9.78 5.24
C LYS A 33 -10.59 9.84 5.47
N LEU A 34 -10.04 11.04 5.44
CA LEU A 34 -8.69 11.31 5.94
C LEU A 34 -8.77 12.09 7.26
N SER A 35 -7.80 11.86 8.13
CA SER A 35 -7.63 12.68 9.33
C SER A 35 -7.42 14.16 8.97
N PRO A 36 -7.59 15.08 9.90
CA PRO A 36 -6.97 16.40 9.80
C PRO A 36 -5.46 16.26 9.60
N THR A 37 -4.81 17.31 9.07
CA THR A 37 -3.36 17.34 8.94
C THR A 37 -2.69 17.18 10.30
N ILE A 38 -1.76 16.25 10.40
CA ILE A 38 -0.93 16.01 11.57
C ILE A 38 0.53 16.22 11.18
N HIS A 39 1.35 16.63 12.12
CA HIS A 39 2.79 16.77 11.97
C HIS A 39 3.46 15.88 13.02
N LEU A 40 4.08 14.78 12.59
CA LEU A 40 4.67 13.78 13.48
C LEU A 40 6.15 14.05 13.79
N ASP A 41 6.79 14.91 13.02
CA ASP A 41 8.21 15.18 13.09
C ASP A 41 8.53 16.68 13.27
N SER A 42 9.82 16.96 13.49
CA SER A 42 10.33 18.33 13.58
C SER A 42 10.30 19.09 12.26
N GLU A 43 10.30 18.38 11.12
CA GLU A 43 10.23 18.96 9.78
C GLU A 43 8.81 19.41 9.39
N LYS A 44 7.82 19.07 10.22
CA LYS A 44 6.42 19.42 10.00
C LYS A 44 5.86 18.93 8.68
N ILE A 45 6.25 17.71 8.29
CA ILE A 45 5.71 17.07 7.10
C ILE A 45 4.23 16.79 7.30
N SER A 46 3.42 17.18 6.31
CA SER A 46 1.98 16.97 6.35
C SER A 46 1.66 15.48 6.29
N THR A 47 1.12 14.94 7.38
CA THR A 47 0.80 13.53 7.57
C THR A 47 -0.71 13.36 7.65
N TYR A 48 -1.23 12.36 6.95
CA TYR A 48 -2.65 12.03 6.91
C TYR A 48 -2.87 10.53 7.18
N PHE A 49 -3.89 10.23 7.98
CA PHE A 49 -4.34 8.87 8.22
C PHE A 49 -5.60 8.58 7.40
N ILE A 50 -5.60 7.51 6.64
CA ILE A 50 -6.80 6.96 6.00
C ILE A 50 -7.64 6.30 7.08
N VAL A 51 -8.88 6.74 7.21
CA VAL A 51 -9.82 6.33 8.26
C VAL A 51 -11.02 5.64 7.63
N GLY A 52 -11.15 4.35 7.88
CA GLY A 52 -12.36 3.59 7.56
C GLY A 52 -13.46 3.87 8.59
N LEU A 53 -14.64 4.31 8.16
CA LEU A 53 -15.77 4.57 9.03
C LEU A 53 -16.59 3.32 9.39
N GLY A 54 -16.34 2.21 8.72
CA GLY A 54 -16.88 0.88 9.02
C GLY A 54 -15.88 0.03 9.78
N GLY A 55 -16.27 -1.15 10.23
CA GLY A 55 -15.38 -2.11 10.89
C GLY A 55 -14.41 -2.82 9.95
N GLY A 56 -14.59 -2.69 8.64
CA GLY A 56 -13.84 -3.32 7.57
C GLY A 56 -14.64 -3.36 6.26
N TYR A 57 -14.09 -3.96 5.25
CA TYR A 57 -14.68 -4.08 3.92
C TYR A 57 -15.62 -5.30 3.86
N VAL A 58 -16.79 -5.11 3.27
CA VAL A 58 -17.84 -6.12 3.13
C VAL A 58 -17.88 -6.65 1.70
N GLU A 59 -18.38 -7.85 1.52
CA GLU A 59 -18.54 -8.52 0.22
C GLU A 59 -19.16 -7.61 -0.84
N GLY A 60 -18.55 -7.57 -2.04
CA GLY A 60 -19.02 -6.79 -3.19
C GLY A 60 -18.69 -5.29 -3.14
N GLU A 61 -18.21 -4.79 -1.99
CA GLU A 61 -17.84 -3.38 -1.86
C GLU A 61 -16.62 -3.01 -2.71
N LYS A 62 -16.64 -1.78 -3.21
CA LYS A 62 -15.54 -1.19 -3.97
C LYS A 62 -15.09 0.11 -3.32
N TYR A 63 -13.78 0.29 -3.26
CA TYR A 63 -13.14 1.48 -2.69
C TYR A 63 -12.23 2.12 -3.73
N LYS A 64 -12.17 3.46 -3.74
CA LYS A 64 -11.30 4.19 -4.65
C LYS A 64 -10.56 5.31 -3.96
N TYR A 65 -9.25 5.34 -4.12
CA TYR A 65 -8.35 6.35 -3.57
C TYR A 65 -7.62 7.05 -4.71
N SER A 66 -7.64 8.38 -4.71
CA SER A 66 -6.94 9.21 -5.69
C SER A 66 -6.09 10.24 -4.95
N ILE A 67 -4.78 10.18 -5.17
CA ILE A 67 -3.79 10.98 -4.48
C ILE A 67 -2.91 11.67 -5.54
N ASN A 68 -2.93 12.99 -5.57
CA ASN A 68 -2.11 13.77 -6.50
C ASN A 68 -1.21 14.72 -5.71
N LEU A 69 0.10 14.55 -5.82
CA LEU A 69 1.10 15.48 -5.30
C LEU A 69 1.61 16.36 -6.43
N LYS A 70 1.39 17.67 -6.27
CA LYS A 70 1.91 18.71 -7.17
C LYS A 70 3.40 18.89 -6.97
N GLU A 71 4.02 19.63 -7.89
CA GLU A 71 5.45 19.94 -7.87
C GLU A 71 5.92 20.38 -6.48
N ASP A 72 7.06 19.83 -6.02
CA ASP A 72 7.69 20.09 -4.72
C ASP A 72 6.84 19.77 -3.48
N ALA A 73 5.65 19.19 -3.62
CA ALA A 73 4.84 18.78 -2.47
C ALA A 73 5.46 17.56 -1.75
N ARG A 74 5.39 17.54 -0.42
CA ARG A 74 5.85 16.40 0.41
C ARG A 74 4.76 15.99 1.40
N SER A 75 4.44 14.70 1.46
CA SER A 75 3.42 14.20 2.39
C SER A 75 3.67 12.76 2.79
N ILE A 76 3.20 12.42 3.99
CA ILE A 76 3.07 11.05 4.49
C ILE A 76 1.59 10.70 4.50
N ILE A 77 1.23 9.57 3.92
CA ILE A 77 -0.13 9.02 3.97
C ILE A 77 -0.03 7.59 4.47
N THR A 78 -0.75 7.30 5.54
CA THR A 78 -0.78 5.98 6.18
C THR A 78 -2.20 5.59 6.55
N THR A 79 -2.40 4.39 7.06
CA THR A 79 -3.69 3.93 7.58
C THR A 79 -3.80 4.16 9.09
N GLN A 80 -5.00 4.37 9.59
CA GLN A 80 -5.24 4.43 11.04
C GLN A 80 -5.13 3.04 11.68
N ALA A 81 -5.46 2.01 10.92
CA ALA A 81 -5.42 0.62 11.32
C ALA A 81 -5.45 -0.28 10.08
N SER A 82 -5.04 -1.53 10.26
CA SER A 82 -5.11 -2.57 9.22
C SER A 82 -6.51 -2.66 8.61
N THR A 83 -6.56 -2.69 7.28
CA THR A 83 -7.81 -2.93 6.55
C THR A 83 -8.25 -4.37 6.78
N LYS A 84 -9.45 -4.56 7.33
CA LYS A 84 -10.07 -5.87 7.50
C LYS A 84 -10.97 -6.14 6.31
N VAL A 85 -10.86 -7.31 5.71
CA VAL A 85 -11.77 -7.76 4.64
C VAL A 85 -12.57 -8.94 5.15
N TYR A 86 -13.87 -8.75 5.26
CA TYR A 86 -14.77 -9.76 5.80
C TYR A 86 -15.08 -10.87 4.77
N LYS A 87 -15.72 -11.93 5.25
CA LYS A 87 -16.09 -13.09 4.45
C LYS A 87 -16.98 -12.71 3.26
N CYS A 88 -16.79 -13.38 2.14
CA CYS A 88 -17.59 -13.28 0.92
C CYS A 88 -18.48 -14.51 0.80
N ILE A 89 -19.75 -14.42 1.23
CA ILE A 89 -20.68 -15.55 1.31
C ILE A 89 -21.20 -15.93 -0.07
N HIS A 90 -21.43 -14.93 -0.93
CA HIS A 90 -21.95 -15.11 -2.28
C HIS A 90 -20.84 -15.20 -3.33
N GLY A 91 -19.57 -15.09 -2.92
CA GLY A 91 -18.42 -15.17 -3.81
C GLY A 91 -18.12 -13.87 -4.57
N GLU A 92 -18.75 -12.75 -4.19
CA GLU A 92 -18.46 -11.44 -4.77
C GLU A 92 -17.19 -10.86 -4.11
N LYS A 93 -16.22 -10.49 -4.95
CA LYS A 93 -14.95 -9.94 -4.44
C LYS A 93 -15.13 -8.51 -3.92
N THR A 94 -14.40 -8.19 -2.88
CA THR A 94 -14.17 -6.82 -2.43
C THR A 94 -12.99 -6.22 -3.18
N GLU A 95 -13.09 -4.99 -3.66
CA GLU A 95 -12.07 -4.36 -4.51
C GLU A 95 -11.62 -3.02 -3.95
N GLN A 96 -10.31 -2.73 -4.03
CA GLN A 96 -9.75 -1.41 -3.80
C GLN A 96 -8.90 -0.98 -4.98
N GLU A 97 -9.13 0.21 -5.48
CA GLU A 97 -8.31 0.85 -6.50
C GLU A 97 -7.63 2.09 -5.92
N THR A 98 -6.31 2.19 -6.08
CA THR A 98 -5.54 3.36 -5.69
C THR A 98 -4.85 3.94 -6.91
N LEU A 99 -5.04 5.23 -7.15
CA LEU A 99 -4.35 6.02 -8.16
C LEU A 99 -3.47 7.06 -7.47
N ILE A 100 -2.18 7.01 -7.73
CA ILE A 100 -1.20 7.97 -7.21
C ILE A 100 -0.55 8.67 -8.39
N SER A 101 -0.47 10.00 -8.33
CA SER A 101 0.25 10.83 -9.31
C SER A 101 1.24 11.74 -8.59
N LEU A 102 2.50 11.66 -8.98
CA LEU A 102 3.59 12.41 -8.38
C LEU A 102 4.25 13.31 -9.43
N GLU A 103 4.07 14.62 -9.29
CA GLU A 103 4.69 15.61 -10.15
C GLU A 103 6.17 15.85 -9.77
N LYS A 104 6.87 16.70 -10.51
CA LYS A 104 8.31 16.97 -10.33
C LYS A 104 8.69 17.25 -8.88
N ASN A 105 9.80 16.67 -8.44
CA ASN A 105 10.37 16.83 -7.10
C ASN A 105 9.41 16.53 -5.94
N SER A 106 8.23 15.99 -6.19
CA SER A 106 7.31 15.62 -5.11
C SER A 106 7.82 14.40 -4.34
N ILE A 107 7.46 14.31 -3.06
CA ILE A 107 7.88 13.21 -2.18
C ILE A 107 6.63 12.64 -1.50
N LEU A 108 6.34 11.38 -1.75
CA LEU A 108 5.27 10.65 -1.09
C LEU A 108 5.82 9.45 -0.31
N GLU A 109 5.48 9.41 0.97
CA GLU A 109 5.57 8.22 1.80
C GLU A 109 4.15 7.66 1.96
N TYR A 110 3.82 6.61 1.20
CA TYR A 110 2.53 5.91 1.26
C TYR A 110 2.75 4.57 1.96
N ILE A 111 2.58 4.57 3.27
CA ILE A 111 2.92 3.44 4.13
C ILE A 111 1.63 2.95 4.79
N THR A 112 1.08 1.87 4.25
CA THR A 112 -0.16 1.28 4.76
C THR A 112 0.12 0.06 5.63
N ASP A 113 -0.77 -0.18 6.61
CA ASP A 113 -0.75 -1.41 7.37
C ASP A 113 -1.12 -2.62 6.49
N SER A 114 -0.63 -3.79 6.86
CA SER A 114 -0.99 -5.05 6.20
C SER A 114 -2.50 -5.31 6.27
N VAL A 115 -3.05 -5.85 5.18
CA VAL A 115 -4.46 -6.24 5.10
C VAL A 115 -4.70 -7.53 5.91
N ILE A 116 -5.76 -7.55 6.71
CA ILE A 116 -6.22 -8.71 7.46
C ILE A 116 -7.42 -9.33 6.73
N LEU A 117 -7.22 -10.50 6.16
CA LEU A 117 -8.24 -11.24 5.43
C LEU A 117 -8.95 -12.21 6.36
N TYR A 118 -10.26 -12.07 6.51
CA TYR A 118 -11.05 -13.01 7.31
C TYR A 118 -11.30 -14.30 6.53
N LYS A 119 -11.64 -15.37 7.25
CA LYS A 119 -12.06 -16.65 6.64
C LYS A 119 -13.07 -16.39 5.51
N ASP A 120 -12.86 -17.03 4.37
CA ASP A 120 -13.67 -16.92 3.15
C ASP A 120 -13.63 -15.55 2.46
N ALA A 121 -12.75 -14.63 2.85
CA ALA A 121 -12.59 -13.36 2.16
C ALA A 121 -12.08 -13.54 0.72
N ILE A 122 -12.56 -12.68 -0.19
CA ILE A 122 -12.06 -12.56 -1.56
C ILE A 122 -11.72 -11.08 -1.77
N TYR A 123 -10.44 -10.78 -1.94
CA TYR A 123 -9.96 -9.41 -2.02
C TYR A 123 -9.07 -9.16 -3.23
N LYS A 124 -9.29 -8.00 -3.86
CA LYS A 124 -8.42 -7.51 -4.93
C LYS A 124 -8.07 -6.05 -4.70
N GLN A 125 -6.76 -5.78 -4.63
CA GLN A 125 -6.21 -4.43 -4.57
C GLN A 125 -5.43 -4.16 -5.86
N VAL A 126 -5.65 -2.98 -6.45
CA VAL A 126 -4.91 -2.52 -7.64
C VAL A 126 -4.41 -1.12 -7.37
N ASN A 127 -3.10 -0.95 -7.41
CA ASN A 127 -2.44 0.34 -7.25
C ASN A 127 -1.78 0.72 -8.59
N ASN A 128 -2.11 1.88 -9.10
CA ASN A 128 -1.47 2.48 -10.27
C ASN A 128 -0.78 3.76 -9.83
N ILE A 129 0.52 3.81 -9.99
CA ILE A 129 1.37 4.92 -9.55
C ILE A 129 2.07 5.51 -10.77
N TYR A 130 1.84 6.78 -11.02
CA TYR A 130 2.47 7.55 -12.08
C TYR A 130 3.35 8.62 -11.46
N MET A 131 4.61 8.69 -11.86
CA MET A 131 5.54 9.64 -11.27
C MET A 131 6.51 10.22 -12.28
N ASP A 132 6.91 11.46 -12.03
CA ASP A 132 8.04 12.09 -12.68
C ASP A 132 9.36 11.45 -12.19
N GLU A 133 10.39 11.41 -13.03
CA GLU A 133 11.69 10.83 -12.68
C GLU A 133 12.42 11.52 -11.51
N SER A 134 12.08 12.79 -11.24
CA SER A 134 12.62 13.56 -10.12
C SER A 134 11.84 13.35 -8.83
N ALA A 135 10.66 12.73 -8.88
CA ALA A 135 9.85 12.47 -7.71
C ALA A 135 10.42 11.32 -6.87
N THR A 136 10.06 11.32 -5.58
CA THR A 136 10.40 10.25 -4.63
C THR A 136 9.15 9.53 -4.19
N LEU A 137 9.21 8.20 -4.22
CA LEU A 137 8.17 7.32 -3.72
C LEU A 137 8.75 6.38 -2.67
N ILE A 138 8.13 6.35 -1.48
CA ILE A 138 8.27 5.26 -0.50
C ILE A 138 6.87 4.67 -0.35
N TYR A 139 6.71 3.42 -0.75
CA TYR A 139 5.42 2.74 -0.78
C TYR A 139 5.54 1.41 -0.05
N SER A 140 4.57 1.10 0.81
CA SER A 140 4.47 -0.23 1.39
C SER A 140 3.05 -0.79 1.31
N ASP A 141 2.97 -2.09 1.16
CA ASP A 141 1.77 -2.89 1.36
C ASP A 141 2.11 -4.27 1.93
N GLY A 142 1.09 -5.03 2.27
CA GLY A 142 1.29 -6.38 2.80
C GLY A 142 0.00 -7.06 3.19
N ILE A 143 0.13 -8.32 3.57
CA ILE A 143 -0.97 -9.14 4.10
C ILE A 143 -0.48 -9.96 5.29
N THR A 144 -1.43 -10.31 6.15
CA THR A 144 -1.22 -11.29 7.23
C THR A 144 -1.70 -12.68 6.80
N SER A 145 -1.44 -13.71 7.61
CA SER A 145 -2.05 -15.05 7.46
C SER A 145 -3.57 -15.03 7.55
N GLY A 146 -4.15 -13.88 7.91
CA GLY A 146 -5.58 -13.67 8.01
C GLY A 146 -6.13 -13.91 9.41
N TRP A 147 -7.47 -13.99 9.51
CA TRP A 147 -8.17 -14.24 10.76
C TRP A 147 -9.32 -15.24 10.58
N SER A 148 -9.40 -16.20 11.47
CA SER A 148 -10.53 -17.12 11.61
C SER A 148 -10.95 -17.26 13.07
N LYS A 149 -12.21 -17.61 13.32
CA LYS A 149 -12.72 -17.82 14.68
C LYS A 149 -12.03 -19.00 15.35
N GLU A 150 -11.66 -19.99 14.56
CA GLU A 150 -11.00 -21.21 14.97
C GLU A 150 -9.49 -21.01 15.24
N GLY A 151 -8.93 -19.83 14.92
CA GLY A 151 -7.51 -19.56 15.04
C GLY A 151 -6.65 -20.18 13.92
N GLU A 152 -7.28 -20.71 12.87
CA GLU A 152 -6.57 -21.27 11.73
C GLU A 152 -6.13 -20.17 10.76
N GLU A 153 -4.91 -20.29 10.26
CA GLU A 153 -4.29 -19.36 9.30
C GLU A 153 -4.72 -19.65 7.86
N PHE A 154 -4.56 -18.66 6.98
CA PHE A 154 -4.78 -18.76 5.53
C PHE A 154 -6.16 -19.31 5.15
N GLN A 155 -7.20 -18.97 5.92
CA GLN A 155 -8.57 -19.42 5.68
C GLN A 155 -9.35 -18.56 4.68
N TYR A 156 -8.76 -17.49 4.15
CA TYR A 156 -9.36 -16.69 3.09
C TYR A 156 -9.40 -17.46 1.76
N SER A 157 -10.33 -17.09 0.88
CA SER A 157 -10.51 -17.79 -0.39
C SER A 157 -9.51 -17.37 -1.46
N ASN A 158 -9.28 -16.06 -1.58
CA ASN A 158 -8.38 -15.51 -2.59
C ASN A 158 -7.96 -14.09 -2.24
N VAL A 159 -6.70 -13.74 -2.52
CA VAL A 159 -6.20 -12.38 -2.47
C VAL A 159 -5.35 -12.06 -3.67
N GLN A 160 -5.53 -10.87 -4.23
CA GLN A 160 -4.67 -10.31 -5.24
C GLN A 160 -4.24 -8.90 -4.84
N LEU A 161 -2.94 -8.68 -4.67
CA LEU A 161 -2.34 -7.35 -4.57
C LEU A 161 -1.57 -7.10 -5.86
N LYS A 162 -1.94 -6.04 -6.58
CA LYS A 162 -1.30 -5.69 -7.84
C LYS A 162 -0.88 -4.24 -7.85
N THR A 163 0.42 -4.00 -7.97
CA THR A 163 1.00 -2.65 -8.01
C THR A 163 1.74 -2.44 -9.32
N LYS A 164 1.44 -1.33 -9.98
CA LYS A 164 2.11 -0.88 -11.19
C LYS A 164 2.68 0.50 -10.96
N VAL A 165 3.95 0.68 -11.30
CA VAL A 165 4.62 1.98 -11.23
C VAL A 165 5.12 2.38 -12.61
N TYR A 166 4.82 3.61 -12.98
CA TYR A 166 5.22 4.23 -14.23
C TYR A 166 6.06 5.47 -13.92
N VAL A 167 7.29 5.52 -14.44
CA VAL A 167 8.14 6.71 -14.44
C VAL A 167 8.16 7.28 -15.84
N ASN A 168 7.78 8.53 -16.01
CA ASN A 168 7.65 9.19 -17.33
C ASN A 168 6.88 8.32 -18.33
N ASN A 169 5.74 7.75 -17.91
CA ASN A 169 4.87 6.85 -18.67
C ASN A 169 5.49 5.48 -19.07
N LYS A 170 6.73 5.18 -18.68
CA LYS A 170 7.34 3.85 -18.85
C LYS A 170 7.10 3.02 -17.58
N ILE A 171 6.59 1.80 -17.75
CA ILE A 171 6.41 0.88 -16.63
C ILE A 171 7.78 0.44 -16.10
N VAL A 172 8.04 0.63 -14.81
CA VAL A 172 9.29 0.26 -14.14
C VAL A 172 9.08 -0.81 -13.08
N LEU A 173 7.84 -1.01 -12.64
CA LEU A 173 7.46 -2.10 -11.75
C LEU A 173 6.08 -2.63 -12.12
N LEU A 174 5.98 -3.95 -12.21
CA LEU A 174 4.73 -4.71 -12.17
C LEU A 174 4.87 -5.77 -11.08
N ASP A 175 4.29 -5.52 -9.93
CA ASP A 175 4.16 -6.51 -8.87
C ASP A 175 2.75 -7.09 -8.86
N ASN A 176 2.61 -8.40 -8.68
CA ASN A 176 1.31 -9.08 -8.67
C ASN A 176 1.36 -10.31 -7.77
N LEU A 177 1.06 -10.11 -6.51
CA LEU A 177 0.87 -11.20 -5.56
C LEU A 177 -0.53 -11.77 -5.74
N LEU A 178 -0.62 -13.06 -6.06
CA LEU A 178 -1.88 -13.79 -6.15
C LEU A 178 -1.78 -15.05 -5.29
N ILE A 179 -2.65 -15.16 -4.29
CA ILE A 179 -2.66 -16.29 -3.35
C ILE A 179 -4.07 -16.86 -3.27
N ASN A 180 -4.15 -18.18 -3.42
CA ASN A 180 -5.38 -18.94 -3.26
C ASN A 180 -5.10 -20.16 -2.35
N PRO A 181 -5.24 -20.03 -1.03
CA PRO A 181 -4.90 -21.11 -0.09
C PRO A 181 -5.72 -22.39 -0.30
N ARG A 182 -6.86 -22.31 -0.97
CA ARG A 182 -7.68 -23.49 -1.31
C ARG A 182 -7.10 -24.33 -2.45
N LYS A 183 -6.21 -23.75 -3.26
CA LYS A 183 -5.58 -24.42 -4.41
C LYS A 183 -4.10 -24.64 -4.20
N ASP A 184 -3.47 -23.73 -3.48
CA ASP A 184 -2.03 -23.69 -3.30
C ASP A 184 -1.67 -24.01 -1.85
N ASP A 185 -0.63 -24.80 -1.65
CA ASP A 185 -0.05 -25.01 -0.32
C ASP A 185 0.84 -23.80 0.00
N VAL A 186 0.26 -22.82 0.68
CA VAL A 186 0.91 -21.53 0.99
C VAL A 186 2.04 -21.64 2.02
N THR A 187 2.22 -22.80 2.64
CA THR A 187 3.32 -23.05 3.60
C THR A 187 4.62 -23.46 2.91
N LYS A 188 4.56 -23.78 1.60
CA LYS A 188 5.70 -24.24 0.82
C LYS A 188 6.67 -23.12 0.42
N LEU A 189 7.83 -23.57 -0.04
CA LEU A 189 8.88 -22.73 -0.63
C LEU A 189 8.31 -21.82 -1.74
N GLY A 190 8.65 -20.53 -1.67
CA GLY A 190 8.18 -19.53 -2.63
C GLY A 190 6.83 -18.92 -2.30
N PHE A 191 6.20 -19.35 -1.19
CA PHE A 191 5.04 -18.72 -0.57
C PHE A 191 5.42 -18.12 0.79
N PHE A 192 4.73 -18.49 1.87
CA PHE A 192 5.00 -17.96 3.21
C PHE A 192 6.05 -18.75 3.99
N GLU A 193 6.38 -19.98 3.59
CA GLU A 193 7.46 -20.80 4.19
C GLU A 193 7.35 -20.96 5.72
N GLY A 194 6.13 -20.94 6.25
CA GLY A 194 5.85 -20.99 7.68
C GLY A 194 5.77 -19.62 8.39
N TYR A 195 5.94 -18.52 7.66
CA TYR A 195 5.71 -17.18 8.17
C TYR A 195 4.23 -16.77 8.03
N GLU A 196 3.78 -15.86 8.89
CA GLU A 196 2.39 -15.42 8.96
C GLU A 196 2.13 -14.08 8.28
N ASN A 197 3.17 -13.36 7.90
CA ASN A 197 3.07 -12.03 7.31
C ASN A 197 3.92 -11.94 6.05
N PHE A 198 3.42 -11.17 5.09
CA PHE A 198 4.17 -10.76 3.90
C PHE A 198 4.08 -9.26 3.75
N GLY A 199 5.21 -8.61 3.60
CA GLY A 199 5.32 -7.17 3.37
C GLY A 199 6.19 -6.83 2.17
N THR A 200 5.80 -5.79 1.45
CA THR A 200 6.58 -5.19 0.37
C THR A 200 6.88 -3.74 0.73
N LEU A 201 8.13 -3.34 0.58
CA LEU A 201 8.57 -1.94 0.59
C LEU A 201 9.20 -1.62 -0.76
N LEU A 202 8.65 -0.65 -1.47
CA LEU A 202 9.17 -0.10 -2.71
C LEU A 202 9.71 1.30 -2.45
N VAL A 203 10.94 1.55 -2.87
CA VAL A 203 11.54 2.89 -2.81
C VAL A 203 12.05 3.26 -4.20
N ILE A 204 11.63 4.42 -4.70
CA ILE A 204 12.17 5.05 -5.92
C ILE A 204 12.65 6.45 -5.54
N ASN A 205 13.95 6.67 -5.69
CA ASN A 205 14.59 7.96 -5.45
C ASN A 205 15.91 8.02 -6.22
N LYS A 206 16.20 9.13 -6.84
CA LYS A 206 17.40 9.35 -7.69
C LYS A 206 18.74 9.08 -7.00
N ASN A 207 18.76 9.09 -5.67
CA ASN A 207 19.99 8.87 -4.88
C ASN A 207 20.22 7.40 -4.50
N ILE A 208 19.29 6.50 -4.81
CA ILE A 208 19.48 5.06 -4.55
C ILE A 208 20.55 4.50 -5.47
N ASN A 209 21.54 3.86 -4.87
CA ASN A 209 22.65 3.22 -5.54
C ASN A 209 23.01 1.88 -4.86
N VAL A 210 23.96 1.15 -5.42
CA VAL A 210 24.38 -0.18 -4.95
C VAL A 210 24.90 -0.13 -3.51
N GLU A 211 25.66 0.90 -3.14
CA GLU A 211 26.21 1.03 -1.78
C GLU A 211 25.11 1.11 -0.73
N ILE A 212 24.09 1.92 -0.98
CA ILE A 212 22.91 2.03 -0.11
C ILE A 212 22.20 0.69 0.05
N LEU A 213 22.11 -0.10 -1.02
CA LEU A 213 21.46 -1.41 -0.98
C LEU A 213 22.30 -2.44 -0.20
N GLU A 214 23.60 -2.40 -0.32
CA GLU A 214 24.50 -3.24 0.46
C GLU A 214 24.44 -2.89 1.96
N ASP A 215 24.47 -1.60 2.28
CA ASP A 215 24.31 -1.11 3.65
C ASP A 215 22.95 -1.52 4.24
N LEU A 216 21.88 -1.40 3.47
CA LEU A 216 20.55 -1.83 3.89
C LEU A 216 20.52 -3.33 4.19
N ARG A 217 21.06 -4.18 3.31
CA ARG A 217 21.17 -5.64 3.55
C ARG A 217 21.95 -5.94 4.82
N ASN A 218 23.09 -5.29 5.01
CA ASN A 218 23.91 -5.47 6.19
C ASN A 218 23.18 -5.05 7.46
N ASN A 219 22.51 -3.90 7.43
CA ASN A 219 21.76 -3.40 8.58
C ASN A 219 20.61 -4.33 8.95
N ILE A 220 19.82 -4.83 7.98
CA ILE A 220 18.73 -5.77 8.26
C ILE A 220 19.29 -7.08 8.84
N ASN A 221 20.37 -7.63 8.27
CA ASN A 221 21.00 -8.84 8.79
C ASN A 221 21.50 -8.64 10.25
N ASN A 222 22.04 -7.47 10.57
CA ASN A 222 22.56 -7.16 11.91
C ASN A 222 21.45 -7.03 12.97
N LEU A 223 20.19 -6.83 12.57
CA LEU A 223 19.06 -6.80 13.50
C LEU A 223 18.77 -8.17 14.11
N ASN A 224 19.26 -9.26 13.50
CA ASN A 224 19.04 -10.65 13.96
C ASN A 224 17.55 -10.97 14.23
N LEU A 225 16.66 -10.44 13.40
CA LEU A 225 15.22 -10.69 13.50
C LEU A 225 14.88 -12.05 12.86
N PRO A 226 13.84 -12.73 13.36
CA PRO A 226 13.35 -13.97 12.77
C PRO A 226 12.52 -13.70 11.50
N ILE A 227 13.14 -13.09 10.50
CA ILE A 227 12.51 -12.72 9.23
C ILE A 227 13.29 -13.33 8.06
N TYR A 228 12.59 -13.55 6.96
CA TYR A 228 13.20 -13.85 5.68
C TYR A 228 12.97 -12.68 4.73
N PHE A 229 14.01 -12.15 4.09
CA PHE A 229 13.88 -11.00 3.23
C PHE A 229 14.70 -11.09 1.96
N GLY A 230 14.27 -10.35 0.94
CA GLY A 230 14.99 -10.18 -0.31
C GLY A 230 14.90 -8.75 -0.82
N ILE A 231 16.00 -8.23 -1.37
CA ILE A 231 16.07 -6.90 -1.99
C ILE A 231 16.42 -7.08 -3.47
N SER A 232 15.62 -6.47 -4.34
CA SER A 232 15.83 -6.44 -5.79
C SER A 232 15.92 -5.00 -6.27
N GLU A 233 16.89 -4.72 -7.14
CA GLU A 233 17.03 -3.43 -7.82
C GLU A 233 15.98 -3.28 -8.92
N LEU A 234 15.62 -2.04 -9.21
CA LEU A 234 14.76 -1.68 -10.34
C LEU A 234 15.59 -1.22 -11.54
N GLU A 235 14.98 -1.13 -12.73
CA GLU A 235 15.61 -0.49 -13.91
C GLU A 235 15.86 1.02 -13.71
N VAL A 236 15.19 1.64 -12.74
CA VAL A 236 15.41 3.03 -12.31
C VAL A 236 16.06 3.03 -10.93
N SER A 237 16.62 4.17 -10.50
CA SER A 237 17.20 4.29 -9.15
C SER A 237 16.16 4.00 -8.09
N GLY A 238 16.16 2.78 -7.57
CA GLY A 238 15.18 2.29 -6.63
C GLY A 238 15.29 0.79 -6.38
N PHE A 239 14.50 0.30 -5.41
CA PHE A 239 14.50 -1.11 -5.03
C PHE A 239 13.13 -1.57 -4.53
N VAL A 240 12.95 -2.88 -4.53
CA VAL A 240 11.88 -3.56 -3.83
C VAL A 240 12.49 -4.45 -2.75
N LEU A 241 12.05 -4.27 -1.51
CA LEU A 241 12.32 -5.17 -0.38
C LEU A 241 11.04 -5.97 -0.11
N ARG A 242 11.16 -7.30 -0.05
CA ARG A 242 10.09 -8.19 0.42
C ARG A 242 10.52 -8.87 1.69
N VAL A 243 9.57 -9.02 2.61
CA VAL A 243 9.80 -9.59 3.94
C VAL A 243 8.70 -10.59 4.27
N LEU A 244 9.10 -11.72 4.82
CA LEU A 244 8.26 -12.72 5.45
C LEU A 244 8.50 -12.73 6.96
#